data_9ce805e6aa03ba93ede8be292ccc6263
#
_entry.id   9ce805e6aa03ba93ede8be292ccc6263
#
_cell.length_a   1.000
_cell.length_b   1.000
_cell.length_c   1.000
_cell.angle_alpha   90.00
_cell.angle_beta   90.00
_cell.angle_gamma   90.00
#
_symmetry.space_group_name_H-M   'P 1'
#
loop_
_entity.id
_entity.type
_entity.pdbx_description
1 polymer ?
#
loop_
_entity_poly.entity_id
_entity_poly.type
_entity_poly.pdbx_seq_one_letter_code
_entity_poly.pdbx_strand_id
1 'polypeptide(L)'
;MDILEDIKRTFKDGSALTRLIYINIGVFLLVKIISVFFYLAGQPSPLIEWLSVPSVTSDLVNKFWTPATYMFFHTGFLHLLFNILGLYWFGKLFMYHFEGSKLLSVYLLGGLVGAAFYVVAYNVFPVFDSIYGLLLGASASVFAILVAIAFYDPNREIHLFFIGRFPLKYVAAFYVVLSIIGISASNPGGNIAHLGGAFWGWFYIYQLRKGKDLGAGLVSFLNKLEKKLVAMFKPKSHLKVTHKQAPHDDYEYNRQKNMQQDEINRILDKIAKSGYDSLTKQEKELLFKQGKK
;
A
#
# COMPACT_ATOMS: atom_id res chain seq x y z
N MET A 1 23.95 -16.51 9.54
CA MET A 1 23.04 -15.90 8.57
C MET A 1 23.30 -14.41 8.58
N ASP A 2 23.62 -13.82 7.45
CA ASP A 2 23.81 -12.35 7.37
C ASP A 2 22.44 -11.69 7.21
N ILE A 3 21.99 -11.02 8.27
CA ILE A 3 20.69 -10.33 8.35
C ILE A 3 20.54 -9.34 7.18
N LEU A 4 21.63 -8.69 6.77
CA LEU A 4 21.61 -7.74 5.65
C LEU A 4 21.34 -8.42 4.31
N GLU A 5 21.88 -9.61 4.10
CA GLU A 5 21.62 -10.40 2.88
C GLU A 5 20.18 -10.90 2.84
N ASP A 6 19.63 -11.33 3.98
CA ASP A 6 18.23 -11.74 4.08
C ASP A 6 17.27 -10.57 3.81
N ILE A 7 17.55 -9.38 4.36
CA ILE A 7 16.77 -8.16 4.07
C ILE A 7 16.85 -7.81 2.58
N LYS A 8 18.04 -7.81 1.98
CA LYS A 8 18.24 -7.53 0.55
C LYS A 8 17.49 -8.53 -0.33
N ARG A 9 17.56 -9.82 0.00
CA ARG A 9 16.85 -10.87 -0.72
C ARG A 9 15.35 -10.67 -0.61
N THR A 10 14.84 -10.50 0.62
CA THR A 10 13.39 -10.29 0.86
C THR A 10 12.87 -9.04 0.17
N PHE A 11 13.67 -7.97 0.09
CA PHE A 11 13.30 -6.76 -0.66
C PHE A 11 13.31 -7.00 -2.17
N LYS A 12 14.33 -7.67 -2.69
CA LYS A 12 14.49 -7.91 -4.14
C LYS A 12 13.45 -8.90 -4.67
N ASP A 13 13.22 -9.99 -3.95
CA ASP A 13 12.34 -11.08 -4.37
C ASP A 13 10.92 -10.92 -3.82
N GLY A 14 10.71 -9.92 -2.96
CA GLY A 14 9.44 -9.63 -2.31
C GLY A 14 8.42 -8.97 -3.22
N SER A 15 7.15 -9.12 -2.83
CA SER A 15 6.02 -8.47 -3.50
C SER A 15 6.08 -6.94 -3.43
N ALA A 16 5.28 -6.24 -4.25
CA ALA A 16 5.12 -4.78 -4.15
C ALA A 16 4.70 -4.33 -2.74
N LEU A 17 3.84 -5.11 -2.07
CA LEU A 17 3.45 -4.86 -0.68
C LEU A 17 4.65 -4.93 0.27
N THR A 18 5.46 -5.98 0.17
CA THR A 18 6.67 -6.13 0.97
C THR A 18 7.61 -4.95 0.77
N ARG A 19 7.85 -4.55 -0.49
CA ARG A 19 8.71 -3.40 -0.82
C ARG A 19 8.17 -2.10 -0.24
N LEU A 20 6.86 -1.83 -0.34
CA LEU A 20 6.24 -0.64 0.26
C LEU A 20 6.41 -0.61 1.78
N ILE A 21 6.23 -1.73 2.48
CA ILE A 21 6.45 -1.85 3.92
C ILE A 21 7.91 -1.54 4.27
N TYR A 22 8.86 -2.16 3.58
CA TYR A 22 10.29 -1.93 3.82
C TYR A 22 10.72 -0.48 3.56
N ILE A 23 10.18 0.16 2.50
CA ILE A 23 10.45 1.57 2.21
C ILE A 23 9.96 2.46 3.35
N ASN A 24 8.72 2.27 3.82
CA ASN A 24 8.17 3.05 4.94
C ASN A 24 8.99 2.89 6.21
N ILE A 25 9.36 1.65 6.57
CA ILE A 25 10.20 1.38 7.74
C ILE A 25 11.61 1.97 7.55
N GLY A 26 12.21 1.79 6.38
CA GLY A 26 13.56 2.29 6.07
C GLY A 26 13.63 3.81 6.12
N VAL A 27 12.64 4.50 5.54
CA VAL A 27 12.54 5.98 5.60
C VAL A 27 12.39 6.43 7.06
N PHE A 28 11.53 5.79 7.84
CA PHE A 28 11.36 6.13 9.26
C PHE A 28 12.66 5.99 10.04
N LEU A 29 13.36 4.87 9.90
CA LEU A 29 14.64 4.65 10.59
C LEU A 29 15.70 5.67 10.17
N LEU A 30 15.83 5.91 8.87
CA LEU A 30 16.77 6.89 8.32
C LEU A 30 16.50 8.29 8.89
N VAL A 31 15.24 8.73 8.85
CA VAL A 31 14.83 10.03 9.39
C VAL A 31 15.13 10.12 10.88
N LYS A 32 14.83 9.07 11.65
CA LYS A 32 15.12 9.05 13.10
C LYS A 32 16.61 9.15 13.38
N ILE A 33 17.44 8.39 12.65
CA ILE A 33 18.90 8.45 12.79
C ILE A 33 19.41 9.88 12.47
N ILE A 34 19.00 10.47 11.36
CA ILE A 34 19.39 11.83 10.98
C ILE A 34 18.93 12.85 12.04
N SER A 35 17.68 12.72 12.54
CA SER A 35 17.15 13.62 13.56
C SER A 35 17.94 13.56 14.88
N VAL A 36 18.52 12.40 15.24
CA VAL A 36 19.42 12.29 16.41
C VAL A 36 20.66 13.15 16.24
N PHE A 37 21.27 13.20 15.04
CA PHE A 37 22.45 14.06 14.82
C PHE A 37 22.11 15.53 14.95
N PHE A 38 20.95 15.99 14.42
CA PHE A 38 20.49 17.36 14.63
C PHE A 38 20.26 17.67 16.12
N TYR A 39 19.61 16.75 16.83
CA TYR A 39 19.37 16.89 18.27
C TYR A 39 20.69 17.01 19.06
N LEU A 40 21.67 16.16 18.77
CA LEU A 40 22.99 16.22 19.43
C LEU A 40 23.78 17.48 19.07
N ALA A 41 23.53 18.06 17.90
CA ALA A 41 24.08 19.34 17.48
C ALA A 41 23.35 20.55 18.09
N GLY A 42 22.29 20.35 18.90
CA GLY A 42 21.48 21.42 19.48
C GLY A 42 20.62 22.17 18.42
N GLN A 43 20.35 21.54 17.29
CA GLN A 43 19.61 22.13 16.18
C GLN A 43 18.28 21.42 15.93
N PRO A 44 17.21 22.12 15.52
CA PRO A 44 15.97 21.48 15.07
C PRO A 44 16.21 20.73 13.75
N SER A 45 15.62 19.53 13.62
CA SER A 45 15.70 18.79 12.37
C SER A 45 14.80 19.41 11.29
N PRO A 46 15.34 19.75 10.12
CA PRO A 46 14.56 20.34 9.03
C PRO A 46 13.71 19.30 8.28
N LEU A 47 13.88 18.02 8.57
CA LEU A 47 13.28 16.93 7.78
C LEU A 47 11.75 16.96 7.78
N ILE A 48 11.11 17.45 8.87
CA ILE A 48 9.65 17.56 8.91
C ILE A 48 9.17 18.50 7.83
N GLU A 49 9.78 19.69 7.71
CA GLU A 49 9.39 20.66 6.71
C GLU A 49 9.77 20.28 5.27
N TRP A 50 10.84 19.48 5.13
CA TRP A 50 11.35 19.07 3.81
C TRP A 50 10.64 17.88 3.22
N LEU A 51 10.03 17.03 4.04
CA LEU A 51 9.40 15.78 3.60
C LEU A 51 7.87 15.81 3.67
N SER A 52 7.27 16.77 4.42
CA SER A 52 5.82 16.93 4.57
C SER A 52 5.26 17.92 3.56
N VAL A 53 3.99 17.73 3.16
CA VAL A 53 3.29 18.65 2.27
C VAL A 53 2.87 19.89 3.05
N PRO A 54 3.35 21.10 2.69
CA PRO A 54 2.88 22.33 3.31
C PRO A 54 1.46 22.67 2.83
N SER A 55 0.67 23.31 3.71
CA SER A 55 -0.66 23.79 3.36
C SER A 55 -0.62 24.99 2.41
N VAL A 56 0.43 25.80 2.49
CA VAL A 56 0.60 27.02 1.71
C VAL A 56 1.13 26.69 0.31
N THR A 57 0.41 27.14 -0.72
CA THR A 57 0.72 26.82 -2.13
C THR A 57 2.08 27.37 -2.58
N SER A 58 2.52 28.55 -2.13
CA SER A 58 3.84 29.08 -2.45
C SER A 58 4.98 28.17 -1.96
N ASP A 59 4.84 27.63 -0.75
CA ASP A 59 5.81 26.72 -0.17
C ASP A 59 5.81 25.37 -0.90
N LEU A 60 4.62 24.92 -1.32
CA LEU A 60 4.48 23.70 -2.10
C LEU A 60 5.20 23.79 -3.46
N VAL A 61 5.13 24.93 -4.14
CA VAL A 61 5.87 25.15 -5.39
C VAL A 61 7.38 25.03 -5.16
N ASN A 62 7.88 25.58 -4.05
CA ASN A 62 9.30 25.50 -3.68
C ASN A 62 9.70 24.08 -3.21
N LYS A 63 8.73 23.29 -2.73
CA LYS A 63 8.94 21.93 -2.21
C LYS A 63 8.09 20.92 -3.00
N PHE A 64 8.10 21.01 -4.34
CA PHE A 64 7.27 20.23 -5.26
C PHE A 64 7.41 18.71 -5.15
N TRP A 65 8.46 18.22 -4.50
CA TRP A 65 8.68 16.79 -4.23
C TRP A 65 7.86 16.27 -3.05
N THR A 66 7.38 17.16 -2.16
CA THR A 66 6.71 16.75 -0.92
C THR A 66 5.43 15.94 -1.12
N PRO A 67 4.61 16.13 -2.17
CA PRO A 67 3.48 15.22 -2.46
C PRO A 67 3.88 13.76 -2.73
N ALA A 68 5.15 13.51 -3.09
CA ALA A 68 5.67 12.16 -3.28
C ALA A 68 6.37 11.61 -2.02
N THR A 69 6.97 12.48 -1.19
CA THR A 69 7.75 12.03 -0.02
C THR A 69 6.92 11.85 1.23
N TYR A 70 5.90 12.68 1.44
CA TYR A 70 5.09 12.70 2.66
C TYR A 70 4.46 11.35 3.00
N MET A 71 4.03 10.59 1.99
CA MET A 71 3.36 9.30 2.15
C MET A 71 4.27 8.17 2.66
N PHE A 72 5.57 8.44 2.75
CA PHE A 72 6.56 7.53 3.35
C PHE A 72 7.13 8.07 4.67
N PHE A 73 6.79 9.30 5.01
CA PHE A 73 7.35 10.00 6.16
C PHE A 73 6.45 9.90 7.39
N HIS A 74 7.01 9.46 8.51
CA HIS A 74 6.31 9.32 9.80
C HIS A 74 7.14 9.90 10.93
N THR A 75 6.53 10.64 11.84
CA THR A 75 7.21 11.23 13.01
C THR A 75 7.12 10.36 14.26
N GLY A 76 6.04 9.58 14.44
CA GLY A 76 5.80 8.75 15.60
C GLY A 76 5.81 7.25 15.29
N PHE A 77 6.32 6.44 16.25
CA PHE A 77 6.35 4.97 16.09
C PHE A 77 4.95 4.37 15.92
N LEU A 78 3.99 4.76 16.76
CA LEU A 78 2.61 4.25 16.67
C LEU A 78 1.95 4.67 15.36
N HIS A 79 2.24 5.89 14.88
CA HIS A 79 1.74 6.35 13.58
C HIS A 79 2.27 5.47 12.43
N LEU A 80 3.56 5.16 12.42
CA LEU A 80 4.13 4.20 11.47
C LEU A 80 3.48 2.82 11.63
N LEU A 81 3.43 2.30 12.87
CA LEU A 81 2.93 0.95 13.15
C LEU A 81 1.51 0.73 12.61
N PHE A 82 0.58 1.66 12.90
CA PHE A 82 -0.80 1.54 12.42
C PHE A 82 -0.89 1.67 10.89
N ASN A 83 -0.06 2.51 10.27
CA ASN A 83 0.01 2.58 8.80
C ASN A 83 0.54 1.28 8.19
N ILE A 84 1.58 0.67 8.77
CA ILE A 84 2.13 -0.60 8.30
C ILE A 84 1.12 -1.74 8.48
N LEU A 85 0.43 -1.81 9.61
CA LEU A 85 -0.61 -2.81 9.85
C LEU A 85 -1.76 -2.67 8.85
N GLY A 86 -2.26 -1.45 8.63
CA GLY A 86 -3.29 -1.18 7.63
C GLY A 86 -2.81 -1.53 6.21
N LEU A 87 -1.61 -1.10 5.85
CA LEU A 87 -0.99 -1.43 4.56
C LEU A 87 -0.84 -2.94 4.37
N TYR A 88 -0.40 -3.67 5.39
CA TYR A 88 -0.25 -5.12 5.35
C TYR A 88 -1.59 -5.83 5.17
N TRP A 89 -2.58 -5.53 6.00
CA TRP A 89 -3.87 -6.21 5.95
C TRP A 89 -4.64 -5.87 4.68
N PHE A 90 -4.84 -4.59 4.39
CA PHE A 90 -5.63 -4.18 3.22
C PHE A 90 -4.85 -4.41 1.91
N GLY A 91 -3.53 -4.24 1.93
CA GLY A 91 -2.66 -4.54 0.80
C GLY A 91 -2.66 -6.02 0.45
N LYS A 92 -2.65 -6.91 1.45
CA LYS A 92 -2.76 -8.35 1.24
C LYS A 92 -4.11 -8.75 0.64
N LEU A 93 -5.22 -8.15 1.15
CA LEU A 93 -6.55 -8.35 0.56
C LEU A 93 -6.62 -7.82 -0.88
N PHE A 94 -6.02 -6.66 -1.15
CA PHE A 94 -5.97 -6.09 -2.48
C PHE A 94 -5.20 -6.99 -3.44
N MET A 95 -4.03 -7.48 -3.04
CA MET A 95 -3.20 -8.38 -3.85
C MET A 95 -3.78 -9.78 -4.04
N TYR A 96 -4.83 -10.14 -3.33
CA TYR A 96 -5.60 -11.35 -3.61
C TYR A 96 -6.34 -11.24 -4.95
N HIS A 97 -6.78 -10.04 -5.33
CA HIS A 97 -7.57 -9.79 -6.54
C HIS A 97 -6.76 -9.09 -7.64
N PHE A 98 -5.71 -8.36 -7.30
CA PHE A 98 -4.98 -7.48 -8.20
C PHE A 98 -3.47 -7.68 -8.11
N GLU A 99 -2.77 -7.33 -9.19
CA GLU A 99 -1.31 -7.36 -9.26
C GLU A 99 -0.67 -6.30 -8.35
N GLY A 100 0.59 -6.55 -7.98
CA GLY A 100 1.39 -5.61 -7.20
C GLY A 100 1.60 -4.24 -7.87
N SER A 101 1.61 -4.20 -9.20
CA SER A 101 1.65 -2.97 -10.00
C SER A 101 0.45 -2.07 -9.74
N LYS A 102 -0.76 -2.65 -9.64
CA LYS A 102 -1.98 -1.92 -9.31
C LYS A 102 -2.01 -1.46 -7.85
N LEU A 103 -1.49 -2.29 -6.92
CA LEU A 103 -1.32 -1.88 -5.53
C LEU A 103 -0.44 -0.63 -5.42
N LEU A 104 0.72 -0.63 -6.12
CA LEU A 104 1.63 0.51 -6.14
C LEU A 104 0.96 1.76 -6.72
N SER A 105 0.19 1.61 -7.81
CA SER A 105 -0.57 2.72 -8.40
C SER A 105 -1.61 3.30 -7.45
N VAL A 106 -2.40 2.44 -6.79
CA VAL A 106 -3.43 2.90 -5.84
C VAL A 106 -2.79 3.59 -4.65
N TYR A 107 -1.66 3.06 -4.14
CA TYR A 107 -0.92 3.67 -3.05
C TYR A 107 -0.41 5.07 -3.42
N LEU A 108 0.32 5.19 -4.52
CA LEU A 108 0.97 6.45 -4.92
C LEU A 108 -0.06 7.50 -5.34
N LEU A 109 -1.01 7.14 -6.22
CA LEU A 109 -2.02 8.08 -6.69
C LEU A 109 -3.03 8.43 -5.58
N GLY A 110 -3.35 7.48 -4.69
CA GLY A 110 -4.17 7.73 -3.52
C GLY A 110 -3.53 8.73 -2.57
N GLY A 111 -2.22 8.61 -2.35
CA GLY A 111 -1.46 9.61 -1.60
C GLY A 111 -1.46 10.98 -2.29
N LEU A 112 -1.20 11.05 -3.60
CA LEU A 112 -1.22 12.31 -4.35
C LEU A 112 -2.60 12.99 -4.31
N VAL A 113 -3.69 12.24 -4.49
CA VAL A 113 -5.05 12.78 -4.38
C VAL A 113 -5.37 13.21 -2.95
N GLY A 114 -4.91 12.46 -1.94
CA GLY A 114 -5.01 12.85 -0.54
C GLY A 114 -4.33 14.19 -0.26
N ALA A 115 -3.10 14.37 -0.75
CA ALA A 115 -2.38 15.64 -0.65
C ALA A 115 -3.11 16.78 -1.39
N ALA A 116 -3.68 16.52 -2.57
CA ALA A 116 -4.45 17.52 -3.31
C ALA A 116 -5.70 17.96 -2.52
N PHE A 117 -6.46 17.02 -1.93
CA PHE A 117 -7.60 17.33 -1.07
C PHE A 117 -7.19 18.21 0.12
N TYR A 118 -6.09 17.86 0.77
CA TYR A 118 -5.53 18.65 1.87
C TYR A 118 -5.19 20.07 1.44
N VAL A 119 -4.39 20.25 0.38
CA VAL A 119 -3.97 21.57 -0.10
C VAL A 119 -5.18 22.40 -0.52
N VAL A 120 -6.11 21.82 -1.30
CA VAL A 120 -7.33 22.52 -1.73
C VAL A 120 -8.15 22.97 -0.51
N ALA A 121 -8.37 22.09 0.46
CA ALA A 121 -9.16 22.43 1.62
C ALA A 121 -8.54 23.58 2.44
N TYR A 122 -7.23 23.56 2.65
CA TYR A 122 -6.53 24.60 3.42
C TYR A 122 -6.47 25.95 2.72
N ASN A 123 -6.67 25.99 1.41
CA ASN A 123 -6.70 27.24 0.64
C ASN A 123 -8.10 27.70 0.23
N VAL A 124 -9.17 26.91 0.51
CA VAL A 124 -10.55 27.23 0.14
C VAL A 124 -11.43 27.49 1.35
N PHE A 125 -11.24 26.77 2.46
CA PHE A 125 -12.10 26.88 3.63
C PHE A 125 -11.57 27.92 4.62
N PRO A 126 -12.37 28.95 4.98
CA PRO A 126 -11.94 30.07 5.86
C PRO A 126 -11.44 29.60 7.22
N VAL A 127 -11.90 28.46 7.72
CA VAL A 127 -11.43 27.91 9.01
C VAL A 127 -9.92 27.63 9.03
N PHE A 128 -9.28 27.55 7.89
CA PHE A 128 -7.85 27.27 7.75
C PHE A 128 -6.99 28.48 7.37
N ASP A 129 -7.58 29.66 7.13
CA ASP A 129 -6.87 30.85 6.62
C ASP A 129 -5.62 31.27 7.43
N SER A 130 -5.61 30.99 8.72
CA SER A 130 -4.48 31.35 9.61
C SER A 130 -3.68 30.12 10.09
N ILE A 131 -3.93 28.94 9.52
CA ILE A 131 -3.34 27.69 9.97
C ILE A 131 -2.27 27.24 8.98
N TYR A 132 -1.01 27.27 9.41
CA TYR A 132 0.07 26.59 8.69
C TYR A 132 0.09 25.11 9.09
N GLY A 133 -0.20 24.23 8.13
CA GLY A 133 -0.23 22.80 8.34
C GLY A 133 0.87 22.07 7.56
N LEU A 134 1.27 20.92 8.07
CA LEU A 134 2.17 19.98 7.42
C LEU A 134 1.53 18.60 7.37
N LEU A 135 1.25 18.09 6.17
CA LEU A 135 0.71 16.75 5.98
C LEU A 135 1.83 15.71 5.87
N LEU A 136 1.73 14.63 6.65
CA LEU A 136 2.68 13.52 6.64
C LEU A 136 2.00 12.18 6.96
N GLY A 137 2.58 11.08 6.48
CA GLY A 137 2.12 9.72 6.75
C GLY A 137 1.50 9.02 5.55
N ALA A 138 1.54 7.69 5.56
CA ALA A 138 1.04 6.81 4.51
C ALA A 138 -0.50 6.67 4.51
N SER A 139 -1.19 7.24 5.49
CA SER A 139 -2.58 6.91 5.78
C SER A 139 -3.55 7.20 4.63
N ALA A 140 -3.40 8.28 3.87
CA ALA A 140 -4.23 8.55 2.69
C ALA A 140 -4.07 7.45 1.63
N SER A 141 -2.84 6.97 1.41
CA SER A 141 -2.55 5.83 0.52
C SER A 141 -3.18 4.53 1.03
N VAL A 142 -3.13 4.28 2.34
CA VAL A 142 -3.76 3.11 2.98
C VAL A 142 -5.28 3.17 2.87
N PHE A 143 -5.88 4.36 3.06
CA PHE A 143 -7.32 4.58 2.84
C PHE A 143 -7.73 4.31 1.40
N ALA A 144 -6.90 4.72 0.43
CA ALA A 144 -7.15 4.40 -0.99
C ALA A 144 -7.21 2.90 -1.23
N ILE A 145 -6.28 2.12 -0.66
CA ILE A 145 -6.26 0.66 -0.78
C ILE A 145 -7.49 0.05 -0.07
N LEU A 146 -7.80 0.48 1.16
CA LEU A 146 -8.94 -0.01 1.91
C LEU A 146 -10.25 0.20 1.14
N VAL A 147 -10.52 1.43 0.68
CA VAL A 147 -11.77 1.74 -0.02
C VAL A 147 -11.82 1.08 -1.40
N ALA A 148 -10.68 0.97 -2.10
CA ALA A 148 -10.60 0.25 -3.37
C ALA A 148 -11.03 -1.20 -3.20
N ILE A 149 -10.46 -1.94 -2.24
CA ILE A 149 -10.81 -3.35 -2.04
C ILE A 149 -12.21 -3.52 -1.45
N ALA A 150 -12.66 -2.63 -0.57
CA ALA A 150 -14.01 -2.65 -0.01
C ALA A 150 -15.08 -2.36 -1.09
N PHE A 151 -14.77 -1.53 -2.07
CA PHE A 151 -15.66 -1.27 -3.21
C PHE A 151 -15.64 -2.42 -4.23
N TYR A 152 -14.49 -3.09 -4.41
CA TYR A 152 -14.37 -4.24 -5.31
C TYR A 152 -15.04 -5.49 -4.76
N ASP A 153 -14.76 -5.86 -3.50
CA ASP A 153 -15.30 -7.05 -2.81
C ASP A 153 -15.93 -6.65 -1.47
N PRO A 154 -17.15 -6.02 -1.50
CA PRO A 154 -17.76 -5.39 -0.34
C PRO A 154 -18.18 -6.37 0.75
N ASN A 155 -18.47 -7.60 0.39
CA ASN A 155 -18.94 -8.63 1.31
C ASN A 155 -17.82 -9.54 1.82
N ARG A 156 -16.56 -9.25 1.45
CA ARG A 156 -15.40 -9.96 1.98
C ARG A 156 -15.39 -9.85 3.49
N GLU A 157 -15.46 -10.96 4.17
CA GLU A 157 -15.38 -11.01 5.63
C GLU A 157 -13.93 -10.89 6.08
N ILE A 158 -13.69 -9.99 7.04
CA ILE A 158 -12.43 -9.92 7.78
C ILE A 158 -12.70 -10.30 9.25
N HIS A 159 -11.76 -11.00 9.85
CA HIS A 159 -11.82 -11.37 11.27
C HIS A 159 -11.22 -10.24 12.11
N LEU A 160 -12.07 -9.54 12.86
CA LEU A 160 -11.66 -8.60 13.90
C LEU A 160 -11.59 -9.35 15.24
N PHE A 161 -10.43 -9.33 15.87
CA PHE A 161 -10.06 -10.21 16.99
C PHE A 161 -11.08 -10.24 18.15
N PHE A 162 -11.76 -9.11 18.43
CA PHE A 162 -12.74 -9.03 19.53
C PHE A 162 -14.21 -8.95 19.05
N ILE A 163 -14.47 -8.74 17.75
CA ILE A 163 -15.81 -8.44 17.21
C ILE A 163 -16.32 -9.57 16.34
N GLY A 164 -15.41 -10.46 15.85
CA GLY A 164 -15.77 -11.55 14.98
C GLY A 164 -15.66 -11.22 13.49
N ARG A 165 -16.53 -11.84 12.66
CA ARG A 165 -16.52 -11.66 11.20
C ARG A 165 -17.28 -10.41 10.81
N PHE A 166 -16.64 -9.53 10.03
CA PHE A 166 -17.22 -8.27 9.61
C PHE A 166 -17.02 -8.04 8.12
N PRO A 167 -18.05 -7.71 7.33
CA PRO A 167 -17.91 -7.34 5.93
C PRO A 167 -17.06 -6.08 5.75
N LEU A 168 -16.12 -6.13 4.81
CA LEU A 168 -15.12 -5.08 4.59
C LEU A 168 -15.72 -3.70 4.28
N LYS A 169 -16.88 -3.67 3.60
CA LYS A 169 -17.62 -2.42 3.34
C LYS A 169 -17.94 -1.60 4.61
N TYR A 170 -18.27 -2.28 5.71
CA TYR A 170 -18.58 -1.57 6.96
C TYR A 170 -17.32 -1.05 7.65
N VAL A 171 -16.21 -1.76 7.50
CA VAL A 171 -14.90 -1.27 7.99
C VAL A 171 -14.47 -0.02 7.24
N ALA A 172 -14.57 -0.03 5.90
CA ALA A 172 -14.27 1.15 5.09
C ALA A 172 -15.20 2.32 5.43
N ALA A 173 -16.52 2.07 5.53
CA ALA A 173 -17.51 3.08 5.91
C ALA A 173 -17.21 3.67 7.29
N PHE A 174 -16.89 2.83 8.28
CA PHE A 174 -16.52 3.27 9.63
C PHE A 174 -15.30 4.22 9.61
N TYR A 175 -14.23 3.86 8.91
CA TYR A 175 -13.04 4.72 8.81
C TYR A 175 -13.32 6.02 8.06
N VAL A 176 -14.16 6.00 7.01
CA VAL A 176 -14.56 7.22 6.29
C VAL A 176 -15.36 8.13 7.22
N VAL A 177 -16.34 7.60 7.97
CA VAL A 177 -17.13 8.36 8.93
C VAL A 177 -16.25 8.95 10.04
N LEU A 178 -15.32 8.15 10.58
CA LEU A 178 -14.35 8.65 11.57
C LEU A 178 -13.51 9.80 11.01
N SER A 179 -13.11 9.72 9.74
CA SER A 179 -12.35 10.82 9.11
C SER A 179 -13.21 12.09 8.95
N ILE A 180 -14.50 11.96 8.62
CA ILE A 180 -15.41 13.12 8.54
C ILE A 180 -15.55 13.77 9.92
N ILE A 181 -15.82 13.00 10.96
CA ILE A 181 -15.94 13.50 12.33
C ILE A 181 -14.62 14.12 12.80
N GLY A 182 -13.51 13.49 12.45
CA GLY A 182 -12.17 13.91 12.85
C GLY A 182 -11.69 15.23 12.23
N ILE A 183 -12.36 15.75 11.19
CA ILE A 183 -12.02 17.07 10.60
C ILE A 183 -12.16 18.19 11.64
N SER A 184 -13.18 18.14 12.49
CA SER A 184 -13.40 19.13 13.53
C SER A 184 -12.71 18.84 14.86
N ALA A 185 -11.95 17.72 14.95
CA ALA A 185 -11.32 17.29 16.18
C ALA A 185 -9.82 17.64 16.23
N SER A 186 -8.94 16.66 16.13
CA SER A 186 -7.52 16.81 16.44
C SER A 186 -6.57 16.87 15.25
N ASN A 187 -6.99 16.41 14.06
CA ASN A 187 -6.16 16.34 12.86
C ASN A 187 -6.96 16.61 11.58
N PRO A 188 -7.42 17.85 11.37
CA PRO A 188 -8.24 18.18 10.19
C PRO A 188 -7.54 17.81 8.88
N GLY A 189 -6.27 18.18 8.73
CA GLY A 189 -5.52 17.96 7.51
C GLY A 189 -5.36 16.49 7.15
N GLY A 190 -4.99 15.65 8.11
CA GLY A 190 -4.89 14.20 7.92
C GLY A 190 -6.24 13.59 7.56
N ASN A 191 -7.32 13.98 8.23
CA ASN A 191 -8.65 13.46 7.96
C ASN A 191 -9.17 13.84 6.57
N ILE A 192 -8.91 15.08 6.11
CA ILE A 192 -9.23 15.50 4.74
C ILE A 192 -8.41 14.70 3.72
N ALA A 193 -7.13 14.47 3.98
CA ALA A 193 -6.30 13.64 3.12
C ALA A 193 -6.79 12.18 3.05
N HIS A 194 -7.30 11.61 4.16
CA HIS A 194 -7.95 10.28 4.18
C HIS A 194 -9.15 10.23 3.23
N LEU A 195 -10.00 11.27 3.25
CA LEU A 195 -11.16 11.35 2.34
C LEU A 195 -10.71 11.45 0.87
N GLY A 196 -9.63 12.17 0.58
CA GLY A 196 -9.03 12.21 -0.76
C GLY A 196 -8.51 10.85 -1.20
N GLY A 197 -7.83 10.12 -0.31
CA GLY A 197 -7.42 8.74 -0.55
C GLY A 197 -8.61 7.81 -0.78
N ALA A 198 -9.63 7.89 0.08
CA ALA A 198 -10.87 7.12 -0.04
C ALA A 198 -11.58 7.37 -1.38
N PHE A 199 -11.70 8.65 -1.77
CA PHE A 199 -12.24 9.04 -3.08
C PHE A 199 -11.45 8.40 -4.22
N TRP A 200 -10.11 8.46 -4.18
CA TRP A 200 -9.28 7.83 -5.21
C TRP A 200 -9.49 6.33 -5.28
N GLY A 201 -9.51 5.63 -4.15
CA GLY A 201 -9.71 4.18 -4.10
C GLY A 201 -11.02 3.75 -4.74
N TRP A 202 -12.12 4.45 -4.43
CA TRP A 202 -13.42 4.25 -5.06
C TRP A 202 -13.38 4.54 -6.56
N PHE A 203 -12.85 5.69 -6.96
CA PHE A 203 -12.81 6.15 -8.35
C PHE A 203 -11.94 5.23 -9.23
N TYR A 204 -10.79 4.79 -8.70
CA TYR A 204 -9.91 3.85 -9.40
C TYR A 204 -10.63 2.54 -9.75
N ILE A 205 -11.30 1.91 -8.80
CA ILE A 205 -12.04 0.66 -9.06
C ILE A 205 -13.25 0.90 -9.95
N TYR A 206 -13.94 2.03 -9.80
CA TYR A 206 -15.05 2.41 -10.71
C TYR A 206 -14.59 2.48 -12.16
N GLN A 207 -13.44 3.09 -12.41
CA GLN A 207 -12.87 3.18 -13.76
C GLN A 207 -12.31 1.83 -14.24
N LEU A 208 -11.69 1.08 -13.35
CA LEU A 208 -11.17 -0.25 -13.67
C LEU A 208 -12.29 -1.21 -14.10
N ARG A 209 -13.46 -1.15 -13.46
CA ARG A 209 -14.66 -1.91 -13.88
C ARG A 209 -15.17 -1.51 -15.26
N LYS A 210 -14.85 -0.32 -15.73
CA LYS A 210 -15.13 0.16 -17.12
C LYS A 210 -14.01 -0.17 -18.09
N GLY A 211 -13.04 -1.00 -17.71
CA GLY A 211 -11.89 -1.38 -18.53
C GLY A 211 -10.79 -0.32 -18.62
N LYS A 212 -10.85 0.74 -17.79
CA LYS A 212 -9.86 1.83 -17.78
C LYS A 212 -8.94 1.72 -16.59
N ASP A 213 -7.69 1.31 -16.79
CA ASP A 213 -6.65 1.30 -15.75
C ASP A 213 -5.93 2.66 -15.71
N LEU A 214 -6.35 3.51 -14.77
CA LEU A 214 -5.76 4.84 -14.57
C LEU A 214 -4.33 4.78 -14.03
N GLY A 215 -3.90 3.64 -13.49
CA GLY A 215 -2.56 3.43 -12.95
C GLY A 215 -1.53 3.00 -14.00
N ALA A 216 -1.97 2.51 -15.16
CA ALA A 216 -1.08 1.92 -16.17
C ALA A 216 0.00 2.89 -16.66
N GLY A 217 -0.34 4.17 -16.82
CA GLY A 217 0.62 5.22 -17.21
C GLY A 217 1.72 5.42 -16.18
N LEU A 218 1.36 5.48 -14.88
CA LEU A 218 2.31 5.62 -13.78
C LEU A 218 3.23 4.38 -13.69
N VAL A 219 2.67 3.18 -13.77
CA VAL A 219 3.45 1.92 -13.76
C VAL A 219 4.45 1.91 -14.93
N SER A 220 4.00 2.26 -16.14
CA SER A 220 4.87 2.32 -17.31
C SER A 220 6.02 3.33 -17.11
N PHE A 221 5.72 4.49 -16.54
CA PHE A 221 6.73 5.50 -16.22
C PHE A 221 7.74 4.98 -15.19
N LEU A 222 7.28 4.40 -14.09
CA LEU A 222 8.15 3.85 -13.05
C LEU A 222 9.04 2.72 -13.57
N ASN A 223 8.51 1.82 -14.38
CA ASN A 223 9.27 0.75 -15.01
C ASN A 223 10.36 1.29 -15.97
N LYS A 224 10.05 2.37 -16.71
CA LYS A 224 11.05 3.03 -17.57
C LYS A 224 12.15 3.69 -16.73
N LEU A 225 11.77 4.34 -15.63
CA LEU A 225 12.72 4.98 -14.71
C LEU A 225 13.63 3.94 -14.07
N GLU A 226 13.08 2.84 -13.56
CA GLU A 226 13.85 1.73 -12.99
C GLU A 226 14.86 1.16 -14.00
N LYS A 227 14.39 0.86 -15.22
CA LYS A 227 15.28 0.37 -16.30
C LYS A 227 16.41 1.35 -16.61
N LYS A 228 16.12 2.65 -16.62
CA LYS A 228 17.12 3.69 -16.86
C LYS A 228 18.15 3.76 -15.73
N LEU A 229 17.70 3.74 -14.47
CA LEU A 229 18.57 3.73 -13.30
C LEU A 229 19.46 2.48 -13.28
N VAL A 230 18.87 1.30 -13.47
CA VAL A 230 19.64 0.04 -13.51
C VAL A 230 20.66 0.05 -14.66
N ALA A 231 20.32 0.63 -15.81
CA ALA A 231 21.26 0.74 -16.94
C ALA A 231 22.43 1.67 -16.65
N MET A 232 22.23 2.73 -15.83
CA MET A 232 23.31 3.65 -15.42
C MET A 232 24.35 2.99 -14.51
N PHE A 233 23.92 2.00 -13.70
CA PHE A 233 24.79 1.30 -12.74
C PHE A 233 25.26 -0.08 -13.22
N LYS A 234 24.76 -0.59 -14.36
CA LYS A 234 25.27 -1.85 -14.93
C LYS A 234 26.59 -1.58 -15.65
N PRO A 235 27.69 -2.29 -15.30
CA PRO A 235 28.87 -2.34 -16.15
C PRO A 235 28.46 -2.84 -17.54
N LYS A 236 28.95 -2.20 -18.60
CA LYS A 236 28.72 -2.65 -19.99
C LYS A 236 29.33 -4.05 -20.17
N SER A 237 28.55 -5.09 -19.91
CA SER A 237 28.98 -6.45 -20.22
C SER A 237 28.70 -6.74 -21.70
N HIS A 238 29.73 -7.10 -22.44
CA HIS A 238 29.63 -7.54 -23.83
C HIS A 238 29.02 -8.96 -24.00
N LEU A 239 28.42 -9.52 -22.94
CA LEU A 239 27.80 -10.85 -23.01
C LEU A 239 26.40 -10.74 -23.60
N LYS A 240 26.22 -11.20 -24.83
CA LYS A 240 24.92 -11.47 -25.44
C LYS A 240 24.29 -12.67 -24.74
N VAL A 241 23.29 -12.43 -23.89
CA VAL A 241 22.47 -13.53 -23.35
C VAL A 241 21.59 -14.07 -24.45
N THR A 242 21.82 -15.30 -24.87
CA THR A 242 21.08 -15.99 -25.94
C THR A 242 19.76 -16.61 -25.47
N HIS A 243 19.45 -16.60 -24.18
CA HIS A 243 18.17 -17.06 -23.64
C HIS A 243 17.45 -15.97 -22.86
N LYS A 244 16.35 -15.44 -23.43
CA LYS A 244 15.32 -14.75 -22.69
C LYS A 244 14.42 -15.79 -22.03
N GLN A 245 14.57 -16.02 -20.73
CA GLN A 245 13.45 -16.59 -19.98
C GLN A 245 12.30 -15.58 -20.02
N ALA A 246 11.11 -16.04 -20.41
CA ALA A 246 9.89 -15.24 -20.29
C ALA A 246 9.74 -14.77 -18.83
N PRO A 247 9.27 -13.53 -18.57
CA PRO A 247 8.98 -13.08 -17.22
C PRO A 247 8.02 -14.10 -16.59
N HIS A 248 8.40 -14.67 -15.46
CA HIS A 248 7.49 -15.47 -14.65
C HIS A 248 6.39 -14.52 -14.19
N ASP A 249 5.17 -14.73 -14.67
CA ASP A 249 4.02 -13.92 -14.31
C ASP A 249 3.62 -14.27 -12.87
N ASP A 250 4.15 -13.49 -11.92
CA ASP A 250 3.88 -13.64 -10.48
C ASP A 250 2.37 -13.62 -10.18
N TYR A 251 1.57 -13.01 -11.05
CA TYR A 251 0.12 -12.98 -10.95
C TYR A 251 -0.50 -14.34 -11.27
N GLU A 252 -0.12 -14.96 -12.40
CA GLU A 252 -0.59 -16.30 -12.74
C GLU A 252 -0.13 -17.34 -11.71
N TYR A 253 1.10 -17.22 -11.23
CA TYR A 253 1.62 -18.09 -10.18
C TYR A 253 0.83 -17.94 -8.87
N ASN A 254 0.61 -16.71 -8.41
CA ASN A 254 -0.15 -16.44 -7.19
C ASN A 254 -1.63 -16.80 -7.36
N ARG A 255 -2.21 -16.56 -8.53
CA ARG A 255 -3.58 -16.95 -8.86
C ARG A 255 -3.75 -18.47 -8.84
N GLN A 256 -2.85 -19.22 -9.48
CA GLN A 256 -2.88 -20.68 -9.48
C GLN A 256 -2.68 -21.24 -8.07
N LYS A 257 -1.76 -20.67 -7.29
CA LYS A 257 -1.53 -21.06 -5.90
C LYS A 257 -2.77 -20.80 -5.02
N ASN A 258 -3.42 -19.66 -5.18
CA ASN A 258 -4.62 -19.32 -4.44
C ASN A 258 -5.82 -20.20 -4.84
N MET A 259 -5.99 -20.49 -6.14
CA MET A 259 -7.03 -21.42 -6.61
C MET A 259 -6.80 -22.83 -6.07
N GLN A 260 -5.56 -23.32 -6.04
CA GLN A 260 -5.23 -24.61 -5.44
C GLN A 260 -5.52 -24.63 -3.93
N GLN A 261 -5.23 -23.55 -3.22
CA GLN A 261 -5.50 -23.44 -1.78
C GLN A 261 -7.00 -23.39 -1.49
N ASP A 262 -7.78 -22.68 -2.29
CA ASP A 262 -9.23 -22.62 -2.15
C ASP A 262 -9.89 -23.98 -2.43
N GLU A 263 -9.37 -24.73 -3.40
CA GLU A 263 -9.84 -26.09 -3.70
C GLU A 263 -9.52 -27.05 -2.55
N ILE A 264 -8.34 -26.96 -1.95
CA ILE A 264 -7.98 -27.74 -0.75
C ILE A 264 -8.87 -27.38 0.43
N ASN A 265 -9.12 -26.11 0.67
CA ASN A 265 -9.98 -25.65 1.75
C ASN A 265 -11.41 -26.19 1.58
N ARG A 266 -11.93 -26.24 0.34
CA ARG A 266 -13.23 -26.88 0.03
C ARG A 266 -13.25 -28.35 0.35
N ILE A 267 -12.18 -29.07 0.02
CA ILE A 267 -12.05 -30.50 0.33
C ILE A 267 -12.00 -30.72 1.85
N LEU A 268 -11.24 -29.91 2.58
CA LEU A 268 -11.17 -29.97 4.04
C LEU A 268 -12.53 -29.65 4.70
N ASP A 269 -13.26 -28.66 4.20
CA ASP A 269 -14.61 -28.35 4.67
C ASP A 269 -15.60 -29.49 4.42
N LYS A 270 -15.46 -30.18 3.28
CA LYS A 270 -16.27 -31.37 2.96
C LYS A 270 -15.94 -32.53 3.88
N ILE A 271 -14.68 -32.75 4.22
CA ILE A 271 -14.25 -33.73 5.22
C ILE A 271 -14.87 -33.41 6.59
N ALA A 272 -14.80 -32.14 7.00
CA ALA A 272 -15.32 -31.71 8.30
C ALA A 272 -16.84 -31.89 8.42
N LYS A 273 -17.60 -31.74 7.30
CA LYS A 273 -19.06 -31.86 7.27
C LYS A 273 -19.57 -33.30 7.04
N SER A 274 -18.86 -34.08 6.24
CA SER A 274 -19.42 -35.36 5.71
C SER A 274 -18.45 -36.53 5.79
N GLY A 275 -17.28 -36.34 6.43
CA GLY A 275 -16.25 -37.38 6.60
C GLY A 275 -15.41 -37.63 5.34
N TYR A 276 -14.28 -38.30 5.53
CA TYR A 276 -13.30 -38.59 4.47
C TYR A 276 -13.84 -39.48 3.33
N ASP A 277 -14.81 -40.35 3.65
CA ASP A 277 -15.42 -41.29 2.67
C ASP A 277 -16.32 -40.59 1.66
N SER A 278 -16.72 -39.35 1.94
CA SER A 278 -17.54 -38.54 1.02
C SER A 278 -16.73 -37.94 -0.15
N LEU A 279 -15.40 -38.06 -0.12
CA LEU A 279 -14.52 -37.54 -1.16
C LEU A 279 -14.50 -38.41 -2.41
N THR A 280 -14.53 -37.76 -3.57
CA THR A 280 -14.33 -38.42 -4.87
C THR A 280 -12.87 -38.89 -5.02
N LYS A 281 -12.61 -39.81 -5.95
CA LYS A 281 -11.24 -40.25 -6.26
C LYS A 281 -10.30 -39.11 -6.60
N GLN A 282 -10.78 -38.11 -7.35
CA GLN A 282 -9.99 -36.94 -7.75
C GLN A 282 -9.64 -36.04 -6.55
N GLU A 283 -10.60 -35.81 -5.63
CA GLU A 283 -10.37 -35.04 -4.42
C GLU A 283 -9.34 -35.73 -3.48
N LYS A 284 -9.39 -37.06 -3.37
CA LYS A 284 -8.42 -37.85 -2.61
C LYS A 284 -7.02 -37.76 -3.19
N GLU A 285 -6.87 -37.86 -4.53
CA GLU A 285 -5.59 -37.73 -5.22
C GLU A 285 -4.98 -36.33 -5.03
N LEU A 286 -5.81 -35.27 -5.08
CA LEU A 286 -5.39 -33.88 -4.92
C LEU A 286 -4.83 -33.65 -3.49
N LEU A 287 -5.51 -34.17 -2.49
CA LEU A 287 -5.10 -34.11 -1.09
C LEU A 287 -3.76 -34.85 -0.85
N PHE A 288 -3.60 -36.03 -1.42
CA PHE A 288 -2.36 -36.84 -1.32
C PHE A 288 -1.17 -36.17 -2.01
N LYS A 289 -1.39 -35.49 -3.12
CA LYS A 289 -0.35 -34.80 -3.88
C LYS A 289 0.24 -33.60 -3.14
N GLN A 290 -0.58 -32.94 -2.32
CA GLN A 290 -0.16 -31.81 -1.49
C GLN A 290 0.53 -32.24 -0.18
N GLY A 291 0.15 -33.39 0.40
CA GLY A 291 0.80 -33.90 1.63
C GLY A 291 2.23 -34.46 1.41
N LYS A 292 2.70 -34.52 0.15
CA LYS A 292 4.07 -34.94 -0.23
C LYS A 292 5.03 -33.79 -0.56
N LYS A 293 4.57 -32.53 -0.49
CA LYS A 293 5.39 -31.32 -0.62
C LYS A 293 5.63 -30.69 0.74
#